data_71b6caaa2c4b67c97b50a22787185e73
#
_entry.id   71b6caaa2c4b67c97b50a22787185e73
#
_cell.length_a   1.000
_cell.length_b   1.000
_cell.length_c   1.000
_cell.angle_alpha   90.00
_cell.angle_beta   90.00
_cell.angle_gamma   90.00
#
_symmetry.space_group_name_H-M   'P 1'
#
loop_
_entity.id
_entity.type
_entity.pdbx_description
1 polymer ?
#
loop_
_entity_poly.entity_id
_entity_poly.type
_entity_poly.pdbx_seq_one_letter_code
_entity_poly.pdbx_strand_id
1 'polypeptide(L)'
;TVFSAMIIFGLIGCATQQEQAKEKENTKSRARAHTDLGAVYFQQKQLEVALEEFTIATQIDASYAAAYNGLGLVNAALGRDDVADTHYKKAIQLEPNNSESRNNYGSFLCSRNRIDESIPQFLAAVKNPLYATPVIAYTNAGICSLRKKESTSGEAYLQKALELEPLSGVAAYHLANSQFKRKDALSAKKTIQNVMLAQPGPELLWLAIQIERVLGAKDAEASYALQLRSMYPDSEQAKLLQNGK
;
A
#
# COMPACT_ATOMS: atom_id res chain seq x y z
N THR A 1 -34.38 -2.68 56.21
CA THR A 1 -33.28 -3.64 55.94
C THR A 1 -33.20 -4.10 54.46
N VAL A 2 -34.21 -3.84 53.66
CA VAL A 2 -34.23 -4.24 52.21
C VAL A 2 -33.47 -3.24 51.30
N PHE A 3 -33.36 -1.97 51.70
CA PHE A 3 -32.70 -0.91 50.89
C PHE A 3 -31.14 -1.00 50.91
N SER A 4 -30.53 -1.54 51.97
CA SER A 4 -29.06 -1.69 52.09
C SER A 4 -28.50 -2.81 51.17
N ALA A 5 -29.25 -3.86 50.88
CA ALA A 5 -28.78 -4.98 50.06
C ALA A 5 -28.70 -4.64 48.55
N MET A 6 -29.56 -3.77 48.03
CA MET A 6 -29.57 -3.38 46.62
C MET A 6 -28.36 -2.50 46.21
N ILE A 7 -27.88 -1.66 47.13
CA ILE A 7 -26.72 -0.77 46.85
C ILE A 7 -25.39 -1.55 46.79
N ILE A 8 -25.25 -2.62 47.58
CA ILE A 8 -24.05 -3.45 47.61
C ILE A 8 -23.90 -4.29 46.32
N PHE A 9 -25.00 -4.80 45.76
CA PHE A 9 -24.97 -5.53 44.48
C PHE A 9 -24.59 -4.64 43.29
N GLY A 10 -24.98 -3.38 43.29
CA GLY A 10 -24.62 -2.43 42.23
C GLY A 10 -23.12 -2.05 42.23
N LEU A 11 -22.53 -1.91 43.39
CA LEU A 11 -21.11 -1.56 43.53
C LEU A 11 -20.15 -2.71 43.16
N ILE A 12 -20.52 -3.94 43.46
CA ILE A 12 -19.72 -5.13 43.09
C ILE A 12 -19.75 -5.36 41.57
N GLY A 13 -20.88 -5.15 40.92
CA GLY A 13 -21.01 -5.24 39.46
C GLY A 13 -20.17 -4.21 38.71
N CYS A 14 -20.10 -2.97 39.19
CA CYS A 14 -19.26 -1.91 38.58
C CYS A 14 -17.76 -2.18 38.76
N ALA A 15 -17.34 -2.68 39.92
CA ALA A 15 -15.93 -3.00 40.17
C ALA A 15 -15.42 -4.14 39.25
N THR A 16 -16.22 -5.18 39.07
CA THR A 16 -15.87 -6.31 38.18
C THR A 16 -15.85 -5.89 36.70
N GLN A 17 -16.75 -5.03 36.25
CA GLN A 17 -16.74 -4.49 34.90
C GLN A 17 -15.50 -3.64 34.61
N GLN A 18 -15.09 -2.82 35.58
CA GLN A 18 -13.90 -1.98 35.44
C GLN A 18 -12.61 -2.80 35.39
N GLU A 19 -12.52 -3.87 36.18
CA GLU A 19 -11.39 -4.77 36.18
C GLU A 19 -11.30 -5.56 34.85
N GLN A 20 -12.40 -6.08 34.35
CA GLN A 20 -12.47 -6.74 33.04
C GLN A 20 -12.10 -5.81 31.88
N ALA A 21 -12.54 -4.56 31.92
CA ALA A 21 -12.18 -3.54 30.91
C ALA A 21 -10.67 -3.24 30.93
N LYS A 22 -10.07 -3.14 32.12
CA LYS A 22 -8.62 -2.91 32.30
C LYS A 22 -7.80 -4.11 31.82
N GLU A 23 -8.26 -5.33 32.08
CA GLU A 23 -7.58 -6.53 31.62
C GLU A 23 -7.67 -6.67 30.08
N LYS A 24 -8.82 -6.38 29.49
CA LYS A 24 -8.98 -6.33 28.04
C LYS A 24 -8.07 -5.30 27.37
N GLU A 25 -7.95 -4.10 27.95
CA GLU A 25 -7.06 -3.05 27.42
C GLU A 25 -5.59 -3.47 27.55
N ASN A 26 -5.20 -4.10 28.67
CA ASN A 26 -3.85 -4.64 28.86
C ASN A 26 -3.53 -5.74 27.83
N THR A 27 -4.46 -6.66 27.59
CA THR A 27 -4.34 -7.72 26.58
C THR A 27 -4.15 -7.13 25.19
N LYS A 28 -4.96 -6.15 24.79
CA LYS A 28 -4.85 -5.45 23.53
C LYS A 28 -3.53 -4.69 23.40
N SER A 29 -3.08 -4.02 24.46
CA SER A 29 -1.80 -3.29 24.48
C SER A 29 -0.62 -4.23 24.27
N ARG A 30 -0.62 -5.41 24.91
CA ARG A 30 0.41 -6.43 24.72
C ARG A 30 0.41 -7.00 23.31
N ALA A 31 -0.77 -7.36 22.76
CA ALA A 31 -0.89 -7.82 21.38
C ALA A 31 -0.38 -6.77 20.38
N ARG A 32 -0.68 -5.50 20.64
CA ARG A 32 -0.16 -4.38 19.85
C ARG A 32 1.36 -4.33 19.89
N ALA A 33 1.98 -4.40 21.07
CA ALA A 33 3.44 -4.32 21.22
C ALA A 33 4.15 -5.42 20.39
N HIS A 34 3.66 -6.66 20.44
CA HIS A 34 4.19 -7.75 19.59
C HIS A 34 3.94 -7.50 18.10
N THR A 35 2.78 -6.94 17.73
CA THR A 35 2.49 -6.58 16.34
C THR A 35 3.42 -5.49 15.82
N ASP A 36 3.66 -4.44 16.61
CA ASP A 36 4.56 -3.36 16.26
C ASP A 36 6.00 -3.87 16.12
N LEU A 37 6.44 -4.77 17.02
CA LEU A 37 7.74 -5.44 16.94
C LEU A 37 7.85 -6.33 15.69
N GLY A 38 6.84 -7.13 15.40
CA GLY A 38 6.75 -7.95 14.19
C GLY A 38 6.85 -7.11 12.92
N ALA A 39 6.21 -5.94 12.89
CA ALA A 39 6.31 -5.01 11.76
C ALA A 39 7.75 -4.47 11.56
N VAL A 40 8.46 -4.16 12.65
CA VAL A 40 9.87 -3.74 12.59
C VAL A 40 10.75 -4.86 12.02
N TYR A 41 10.61 -6.10 12.50
CA TYR A 41 11.38 -7.23 11.98
C TYR A 41 11.04 -7.54 10.52
N PHE A 42 9.77 -7.40 10.13
CA PHE A 42 9.36 -7.55 8.73
C PHE A 42 10.05 -6.52 7.82
N GLN A 43 10.12 -5.26 8.22
CA GLN A 43 10.85 -4.22 7.49
C GLN A 43 12.34 -4.51 7.37
N GLN A 44 12.93 -5.13 8.40
CA GLN A 44 14.33 -5.59 8.41
C GLN A 44 14.54 -6.90 7.65
N LYS A 45 13.50 -7.45 7.01
CA LYS A 45 13.51 -8.74 6.30
C LYS A 45 13.84 -9.96 7.18
N GLN A 46 13.68 -9.84 8.49
CA GLN A 46 13.81 -10.94 9.45
C GLN A 46 12.47 -11.66 9.57
N LEU A 47 12.11 -12.40 8.50
CA LEU A 47 10.76 -12.92 8.31
C LEU A 47 10.34 -13.95 9.36
N GLU A 48 11.28 -14.79 9.84
CA GLU A 48 11.02 -15.81 10.85
C GLU A 48 10.66 -15.16 12.20
N VAL A 49 11.42 -14.14 12.61
CA VAL A 49 11.17 -13.41 13.85
C VAL A 49 9.86 -12.62 13.76
N ALA A 50 9.60 -11.97 12.61
CA ALA A 50 8.34 -11.28 12.37
C ALA A 50 7.15 -12.25 12.46
N LEU A 51 7.26 -13.45 11.92
CA LEU A 51 6.24 -14.49 12.00
C LEU A 51 5.95 -14.89 13.45
N GLU A 52 7.00 -15.06 14.26
CA GLU A 52 6.88 -15.42 15.67
C GLU A 52 6.16 -14.29 16.44
N GLU A 53 6.57 -13.05 16.27
CA GLU A 53 5.97 -11.89 16.97
C GLU A 53 4.50 -11.69 16.61
N PHE A 54 4.13 -11.78 15.33
CA PHE A 54 2.72 -11.72 14.94
C PHE A 54 1.91 -12.91 15.46
N THR A 55 2.52 -14.09 15.56
CA THR A 55 1.88 -15.29 16.13
C THR A 55 1.61 -15.10 17.63
N ILE A 56 2.60 -14.61 18.39
CA ILE A 56 2.44 -14.27 19.81
C ILE A 56 1.30 -13.26 19.99
N ALA A 57 1.25 -12.22 19.14
CA ALA A 57 0.19 -11.23 19.21
C ALA A 57 -1.21 -11.85 19.05
N THR A 58 -1.40 -12.81 18.12
CA THR A 58 -2.69 -13.50 17.94
C THR A 58 -3.01 -14.48 19.05
N GLN A 59 -2.01 -15.03 19.75
CA GLN A 59 -2.20 -15.87 20.95
C GLN A 59 -2.62 -15.04 22.16
N ILE A 60 -2.10 -13.80 22.28
CA ILE A 60 -2.47 -12.87 23.34
C ILE A 60 -3.88 -12.35 23.11
N ASP A 61 -4.19 -11.89 21.89
CA ASP A 61 -5.53 -11.41 21.51
C ASP A 61 -5.95 -11.94 20.14
N ALA A 62 -6.75 -13.00 20.14
CA ALA A 62 -7.28 -13.63 18.94
C ALA A 62 -8.25 -12.73 18.13
N SER A 63 -8.61 -11.56 18.66
CA SER A 63 -9.45 -10.56 17.98
C SER A 63 -8.64 -9.38 17.41
N TYR A 64 -7.30 -9.37 17.57
CA TYR A 64 -6.46 -8.26 17.13
C TYR A 64 -6.16 -8.33 15.63
N ALA A 65 -6.97 -7.66 14.83
CA ALA A 65 -6.94 -7.72 13.37
C ALA A 65 -5.58 -7.37 12.76
N ALA A 66 -4.85 -6.39 13.32
CA ALA A 66 -3.56 -5.97 12.81
C ALA A 66 -2.50 -7.10 12.85
N ALA A 67 -2.53 -7.97 13.86
CA ALA A 67 -1.64 -9.12 13.93
C ALA A 67 -1.90 -10.13 12.79
N TYR A 68 -3.16 -10.38 12.46
CA TYR A 68 -3.51 -11.22 11.30
C TYR A 68 -3.11 -10.57 9.97
N ASN A 69 -3.22 -9.25 9.82
CA ASN A 69 -2.68 -8.54 8.67
C ASN A 69 -1.16 -8.75 8.57
N GLY A 70 -0.43 -8.65 9.68
CA GLY A 70 1.01 -8.95 9.75
C GLY A 70 1.35 -10.39 9.37
N LEU A 71 0.57 -11.38 9.87
CA LEU A 71 0.71 -12.77 9.45
C LEU A 71 0.44 -12.97 7.95
N GLY A 72 -0.51 -12.24 7.37
CA GLY A 72 -0.74 -12.20 5.93
C GLY A 72 0.48 -11.72 5.16
N LEU A 73 1.07 -10.58 5.58
CA LEU A 73 2.25 -9.99 4.95
C LEU A 73 3.46 -10.94 5.00
N VAL A 74 3.78 -11.50 6.18
CA VAL A 74 4.97 -12.35 6.34
C VAL A 74 4.82 -13.66 5.62
N ASN A 75 3.63 -14.31 5.63
CA ASN A 75 3.40 -15.55 4.90
C ASN A 75 3.44 -15.33 3.37
N ALA A 76 2.92 -14.19 2.88
CA ALA A 76 3.06 -13.81 1.47
C ALA A 76 4.52 -13.63 1.05
N ALA A 77 5.35 -13.04 1.91
CA ALA A 77 6.79 -12.88 1.68
C ALA A 77 7.55 -14.22 1.71
N LEU A 78 7.09 -15.18 2.53
CA LEU A 78 7.61 -16.54 2.59
C LEU A 78 7.08 -17.45 1.47
N GLY A 79 6.23 -16.95 0.56
CA GLY A 79 5.62 -17.73 -0.52
C GLY A 79 4.53 -18.70 -0.08
N ARG A 80 4.00 -18.55 1.14
CA ARG A 80 2.94 -19.41 1.71
C ARG A 80 1.57 -18.80 1.39
N ASP A 81 1.20 -18.80 0.12
CA ASP A 81 0.09 -18.00 -0.41
C ASP A 81 -1.29 -18.34 0.19
N ASP A 82 -1.62 -19.62 0.37
CA ASP A 82 -2.90 -20.05 0.97
C ASP A 82 -3.02 -19.63 2.44
N VAL A 83 -1.90 -19.69 3.16
CA VAL A 83 -1.83 -19.25 4.56
C VAL A 83 -1.98 -17.71 4.64
N ALA A 84 -1.30 -16.99 3.76
CA ALA A 84 -1.42 -15.54 3.66
C ALA A 84 -2.85 -15.10 3.36
N ASP A 85 -3.51 -15.73 2.37
CA ASP A 85 -4.90 -15.46 2.00
C ASP A 85 -5.85 -15.66 3.20
N THR A 86 -5.64 -16.75 3.96
CA THR A 86 -6.44 -17.04 5.16
C THR A 86 -6.28 -15.95 6.22
N HIS A 87 -5.05 -15.51 6.48
CA HIS A 87 -4.79 -14.48 7.48
C HIS A 87 -5.32 -13.10 7.06
N TYR A 88 -5.16 -12.70 5.80
CA TYR A 88 -5.75 -11.45 5.31
C TYR A 88 -7.27 -11.45 5.43
N LYS A 89 -7.94 -12.54 5.04
CA LYS A 89 -9.39 -12.69 5.20
C LYS A 89 -9.81 -12.59 6.66
N LYS A 90 -9.04 -13.20 7.58
CA LYS A 90 -9.30 -13.10 9.02
C LYS A 90 -9.17 -11.68 9.54
N ALA A 91 -8.13 -10.93 9.12
CA ALA A 91 -7.97 -9.53 9.49
C ALA A 91 -9.18 -8.68 9.04
N ILE A 92 -9.62 -8.85 7.79
CA ILE A 92 -10.78 -8.14 7.25
C ILE A 92 -12.10 -8.58 7.91
N GLN A 93 -12.23 -9.85 8.30
CA GLN A 93 -13.39 -10.33 9.05
C GLN A 93 -13.49 -9.66 10.42
N LEU A 94 -12.37 -9.49 11.11
CA LEU A 94 -12.30 -8.84 12.42
C LEU A 94 -12.53 -7.33 12.34
N GLU A 95 -11.93 -6.67 11.35
CA GLU A 95 -12.06 -5.23 11.12
C GLU A 95 -12.42 -4.93 9.65
N PRO A 96 -13.71 -5.02 9.27
CA PRO A 96 -14.13 -4.89 7.85
C PRO A 96 -13.80 -3.52 7.22
N ASN A 97 -13.65 -2.48 8.02
CA ASN A 97 -13.36 -1.11 7.56
C ASN A 97 -11.88 -0.72 7.71
N ASN A 98 -11.01 -1.67 8.05
CA ASN A 98 -9.58 -1.40 8.14
C ASN A 98 -8.97 -1.25 6.74
N SER A 99 -8.69 0.00 6.36
CA SER A 99 -8.20 0.37 5.03
C SER A 99 -6.82 -0.22 4.74
N GLU A 100 -5.95 -0.29 5.74
CA GLU A 100 -4.60 -0.84 5.59
C GLU A 100 -4.64 -2.34 5.28
N SER A 101 -5.40 -3.12 6.06
CA SER A 101 -5.58 -4.55 5.82
C SER A 101 -6.18 -4.83 4.44
N ARG A 102 -7.13 -4.02 3.99
CA ARG A 102 -7.71 -4.12 2.66
C ARG A 102 -6.71 -3.80 1.56
N ASN A 103 -5.94 -2.70 1.71
CA ASN A 103 -4.90 -2.35 0.74
C ASN A 103 -3.82 -3.43 0.65
N ASN A 104 -3.38 -3.98 1.78
CA ASN A 104 -2.38 -5.04 1.82
C ASN A 104 -2.89 -6.33 1.17
N TYR A 105 -4.12 -6.72 1.47
CA TYR A 105 -4.75 -7.87 0.84
C TYR A 105 -4.94 -7.66 -0.67
N GLY A 106 -5.39 -6.48 -1.08
CA GLY A 106 -5.48 -6.10 -2.50
C GLY A 106 -4.12 -6.22 -3.21
N SER A 107 -3.05 -5.74 -2.58
CA SER A 107 -1.68 -5.82 -3.12
C SER A 107 -1.20 -7.27 -3.24
N PHE A 108 -1.47 -8.10 -2.25
CA PHE A 108 -1.21 -9.54 -2.29
C PHE A 108 -1.95 -10.20 -3.46
N LEU A 109 -3.26 -10.01 -3.57
CA LEU A 109 -4.08 -10.57 -4.65
C LEU A 109 -3.57 -10.15 -6.04
N CYS A 110 -3.26 -8.86 -6.20
CA CYS A 110 -2.70 -8.33 -7.43
C CYS A 110 -1.37 -8.99 -7.78
N SER A 111 -0.46 -9.15 -6.81
CA SER A 111 0.84 -9.80 -7.02
C SER A 111 0.71 -11.25 -7.49
N ARG A 112 -0.37 -11.93 -7.11
CA ARG A 112 -0.73 -13.30 -7.51
C ARG A 112 -1.63 -13.37 -8.75
N ASN A 113 -1.76 -12.25 -9.47
CA ASN A 113 -2.60 -12.11 -10.68
C ASN A 113 -4.11 -12.33 -10.45
N ARG A 114 -4.57 -12.26 -9.18
CA ARG A 114 -5.99 -12.33 -8.80
C ARG A 114 -6.62 -10.93 -8.85
N ILE A 115 -6.60 -10.32 -10.05
CA ILE A 115 -6.88 -8.89 -10.24
C ILE A 115 -8.34 -8.57 -9.93
N ASP A 116 -9.27 -9.43 -10.34
CA ASP A 116 -10.71 -9.24 -10.12
C ASP A 116 -11.08 -9.19 -8.64
N GLU A 117 -10.31 -9.90 -7.80
CA GLU A 117 -10.48 -9.87 -6.35
C GLU A 117 -9.73 -8.70 -5.69
N SER A 118 -8.65 -8.25 -6.29
CA SER A 118 -7.77 -7.20 -5.77
C SER A 118 -8.42 -5.82 -5.83
N ILE A 119 -9.00 -5.44 -6.99
CA ILE A 119 -9.58 -4.11 -7.19
C ILE A 119 -10.67 -3.77 -6.16
N PRO A 120 -11.65 -4.65 -5.85
CA PRO A 120 -12.62 -4.39 -4.80
C PRO A 120 -12.00 -4.11 -3.43
N GLN A 121 -10.85 -4.71 -3.10
CA GLN A 121 -10.18 -4.47 -1.81
C GLN A 121 -9.59 -3.05 -1.76
N PHE A 122 -8.90 -2.61 -2.81
CA PHE A 122 -8.40 -1.23 -2.88
C PHE A 122 -9.54 -0.21 -2.82
N LEU A 123 -10.63 -0.44 -3.56
CA LEU A 123 -11.78 0.45 -3.55
C LEU A 123 -12.50 0.47 -2.20
N ALA A 124 -12.51 -0.64 -1.48
CA ALA A 124 -13.04 -0.67 -0.12
C ALA A 124 -12.13 0.08 0.87
N ALA A 125 -10.80 0.02 0.68
CA ALA A 125 -9.86 0.78 1.51
C ALA A 125 -10.11 2.30 1.44
N VAL A 126 -10.33 2.84 0.24
CA VAL A 126 -10.53 4.29 0.02
C VAL A 126 -11.92 4.80 0.39
N LYS A 127 -12.87 3.91 0.72
CA LYS A 127 -14.19 4.33 1.23
C LYS A 127 -14.14 4.93 2.63
N ASN A 128 -13.12 4.60 3.42
CA ASN A 128 -12.92 5.17 4.73
C ASN A 128 -12.30 6.58 4.59
N PRO A 129 -13.02 7.66 4.97
CA PRO A 129 -12.50 9.00 4.84
C PRO A 129 -11.31 9.31 5.77
N LEU A 130 -11.07 8.46 6.77
CA LEU A 130 -9.95 8.59 7.72
C LEU A 130 -8.72 7.78 7.27
N TYR A 131 -8.76 7.19 6.10
CA TYR A 131 -7.59 6.46 5.59
C TYR A 131 -6.46 7.43 5.27
N ALA A 132 -5.32 7.26 5.96
CA ALA A 132 -4.20 8.19 5.88
C ALA A 132 -3.50 8.21 4.50
N THR A 133 -3.55 7.09 3.75
CA THR A 133 -2.80 6.91 2.50
C THR A 133 -3.66 6.45 1.31
N PRO A 134 -4.77 7.15 1.00
CA PRO A 134 -5.67 6.74 -0.09
C PRO A 134 -4.98 6.76 -1.46
N VAL A 135 -3.96 7.60 -1.63
CA VAL A 135 -3.13 7.68 -2.84
C VAL A 135 -2.50 6.32 -3.15
N ILE A 136 -1.99 5.61 -2.14
CA ILE A 136 -1.36 4.30 -2.33
C ILE A 136 -2.38 3.30 -2.86
N ALA A 137 -3.59 3.25 -2.29
CA ALA A 137 -4.62 2.32 -2.73
C ALA A 137 -5.11 2.61 -4.15
N TYR A 138 -5.31 3.89 -4.51
CA TYR A 138 -5.65 4.26 -5.90
C TYR A 138 -4.52 3.95 -6.87
N THR A 139 -3.26 4.21 -6.51
CA THR A 139 -2.10 3.86 -7.34
C THR A 139 -2.03 2.35 -7.56
N ASN A 140 -2.18 1.55 -6.51
CA ASN A 140 -2.19 0.09 -6.59
C ASN A 140 -3.35 -0.43 -7.45
N ALA A 141 -4.56 0.12 -7.28
CA ALA A 141 -5.71 -0.22 -8.12
C ALA A 141 -5.43 0.08 -9.60
N GLY A 142 -4.83 1.24 -9.88
CA GLY A 142 -4.46 1.64 -11.23
C GLY A 142 -3.44 0.71 -11.86
N ILE A 143 -2.33 0.44 -11.18
CA ILE A 143 -1.28 -0.47 -11.65
C ILE A 143 -1.87 -1.86 -11.92
N CYS A 144 -2.69 -2.34 -11.01
CA CYS A 144 -3.29 -3.66 -11.09
C CYS A 144 -4.26 -3.77 -12.29
N SER A 145 -5.12 -2.77 -12.50
CA SER A 145 -6.02 -2.71 -13.66
C SER A 145 -5.25 -2.66 -14.98
N LEU A 146 -4.14 -1.92 -15.05
CA LEU A 146 -3.28 -1.88 -16.25
C LEU A 146 -2.67 -3.25 -16.57
N ARG A 147 -2.34 -4.07 -15.56
CA ARG A 147 -1.86 -5.45 -15.77
C ARG A 147 -2.91 -6.34 -16.43
N LYS A 148 -4.20 -6.14 -16.15
CA LYS A 148 -5.32 -6.82 -16.81
C LYS A 148 -5.63 -6.25 -18.19
N LYS A 149 -4.87 -5.23 -18.65
CA LYS A 149 -5.10 -4.46 -19.89
C LYS A 149 -6.40 -3.62 -19.87
N GLU A 150 -6.92 -3.34 -18.70
CA GLU A 150 -8.06 -2.43 -18.48
C GLU A 150 -7.54 -0.98 -18.38
N SER A 151 -7.03 -0.45 -19.51
CA SER A 151 -6.35 0.86 -19.54
C SER A 151 -7.24 1.99 -19.03
N THR A 152 -8.52 2.01 -19.42
CA THR A 152 -9.45 3.08 -19.01
C THR A 152 -9.64 3.14 -17.51
N SER A 153 -9.93 2.00 -16.86
CA SER A 153 -10.08 1.94 -15.39
C SER A 153 -8.77 2.21 -14.67
N GLY A 154 -7.67 1.64 -15.18
CA GLY A 154 -6.35 1.84 -14.59
C GLY A 154 -5.90 3.30 -14.61
N GLU A 155 -6.07 3.98 -15.74
CA GLU A 155 -5.76 5.41 -15.87
C GLU A 155 -6.65 6.27 -14.98
N ALA A 156 -7.95 5.95 -14.87
CA ALA A 156 -8.87 6.68 -14.00
C ALA A 156 -8.44 6.58 -12.51
N TYR A 157 -8.01 5.41 -12.04
CA TYR A 157 -7.51 5.27 -10.67
C TYR A 157 -6.20 6.03 -10.45
N LEU A 158 -5.26 5.99 -11.41
CA LEU A 158 -4.02 6.75 -11.32
C LEU A 158 -4.27 8.25 -11.35
N GLN A 159 -5.25 8.71 -12.14
CA GLN A 159 -5.68 10.10 -12.13
C GLN A 159 -6.23 10.51 -10.76
N LYS A 160 -7.05 9.64 -10.11
CA LYS A 160 -7.51 9.88 -8.73
C LYS A 160 -6.35 9.97 -7.73
N ALA A 161 -5.32 9.15 -7.88
CA ALA A 161 -4.12 9.25 -7.05
C ALA A 161 -3.43 10.61 -7.22
N LEU A 162 -3.30 11.12 -8.46
CA LEU A 162 -2.70 12.42 -8.75
C LEU A 162 -3.56 13.63 -8.35
N GLU A 163 -4.90 13.48 -8.31
CA GLU A 163 -5.79 14.48 -7.73
C GLU A 163 -5.55 14.66 -6.23
N LEU A 164 -5.23 13.57 -5.51
CA LEU A 164 -4.93 13.60 -4.08
C LEU A 164 -3.48 14.03 -3.80
N GLU A 165 -2.53 13.57 -4.60
CA GLU A 165 -1.11 13.89 -4.47
C GLU A 165 -0.50 14.19 -5.86
N PRO A 166 -0.54 15.45 -6.29
CA PRO A 166 -0.08 15.87 -7.63
C PRO A 166 1.39 15.59 -7.93
N LEU A 167 2.21 15.38 -6.90
CA LEU A 167 3.64 15.08 -7.02
C LEU A 167 3.98 13.61 -6.81
N SER A 168 2.99 12.72 -6.81
CA SER A 168 3.21 11.27 -6.72
C SER A 168 3.93 10.75 -7.97
N GLY A 169 5.25 10.55 -7.86
CA GLY A 169 6.09 10.06 -8.97
C GLY A 169 5.65 8.70 -9.49
N VAL A 170 5.21 7.81 -8.59
CA VAL A 170 4.75 6.46 -8.95
C VAL A 170 3.46 6.54 -9.77
N ALA A 171 2.47 7.29 -9.31
CA ALA A 171 1.21 7.43 -10.04
C ALA A 171 1.42 8.11 -11.40
N ALA A 172 2.22 9.18 -11.44
CA ALA A 172 2.55 9.91 -12.67
C ALA A 172 3.28 9.01 -13.69
N TYR A 173 4.27 8.23 -13.23
CA TYR A 173 4.99 7.30 -14.09
C TYR A 173 4.05 6.28 -14.73
N HIS A 174 3.22 5.59 -13.94
CA HIS A 174 2.33 4.56 -14.47
C HIS A 174 1.25 5.12 -15.39
N LEU A 175 0.69 6.29 -15.08
CA LEU A 175 -0.29 6.96 -15.94
C LEU A 175 0.35 7.40 -17.27
N ALA A 176 1.46 8.11 -17.20
CA ALA A 176 2.17 8.59 -18.39
C ALA A 176 2.68 7.44 -19.26
N ASN A 177 3.19 6.36 -18.66
CA ASN A 177 3.63 5.17 -19.39
C ASN A 177 2.46 4.45 -20.10
N SER A 178 1.27 4.41 -19.49
CA SER A 178 0.05 3.89 -20.14
C SER A 178 -0.34 4.76 -21.34
N GLN A 179 -0.39 6.08 -21.16
CA GLN A 179 -0.68 7.05 -22.21
C GLN A 179 0.34 6.96 -23.37
N PHE A 180 1.63 6.91 -23.03
CA PHE A 180 2.71 6.79 -24.01
C PHE A 180 2.62 5.50 -24.83
N LYS A 181 2.33 4.36 -24.19
CA LYS A 181 2.10 3.07 -24.87
C LYS A 181 0.91 3.10 -25.84
N ARG A 182 -0.10 3.91 -25.55
CA ARG A 182 -1.23 4.17 -26.46
C ARG A 182 -0.92 5.19 -27.54
N LYS A 183 0.36 5.62 -27.65
CA LYS A 183 0.85 6.63 -28.60
C LYS A 183 0.32 8.06 -28.32
N ASP A 184 -0.12 8.33 -27.12
CA ASP A 184 -0.54 9.66 -26.66
C ASP A 184 0.60 10.32 -25.88
N ALA A 185 1.65 10.73 -26.61
CA ALA A 185 2.84 11.35 -26.04
C ALA A 185 2.54 12.73 -25.44
N LEU A 186 1.55 13.46 -25.96
CA LEU A 186 1.18 14.76 -25.43
C LEU A 186 0.55 14.68 -24.04
N SER A 187 -0.40 13.75 -23.86
CA SER A 187 -0.99 13.50 -22.53
C SER A 187 0.06 12.97 -21.56
N ALA A 188 0.95 12.05 -21.98
CA ALA A 188 2.03 11.54 -21.16
C ALA A 188 2.96 12.69 -20.68
N LYS A 189 3.35 13.60 -21.56
CA LYS A 189 4.14 14.79 -21.22
C LYS A 189 3.44 15.66 -20.17
N LYS A 190 2.15 15.94 -20.38
CA LYS A 190 1.35 16.75 -19.43
C LYS A 190 1.27 16.08 -18.06
N THR A 191 1.12 14.76 -18.03
CA THR A 191 1.02 13.98 -16.77
C THR A 191 2.27 14.08 -15.92
N ILE A 192 3.48 14.04 -16.52
CA ILE A 192 4.73 14.09 -15.77
C ILE A 192 5.21 15.51 -15.46
N GLN A 193 4.67 16.54 -16.09
CA GLN A 193 5.19 17.91 -16.06
C GLN A 193 5.47 18.44 -14.64
N ASN A 194 4.53 18.26 -13.72
CA ASN A 194 4.67 18.75 -12.35
C ASN A 194 5.70 17.92 -11.54
N VAL A 195 5.72 16.63 -11.75
CA VAL A 195 6.63 15.72 -11.02
C VAL A 195 8.07 15.92 -11.48
N MET A 196 8.28 16.31 -12.73
CA MET A 196 9.61 16.62 -13.27
C MET A 196 10.26 17.86 -12.62
N LEU A 197 9.50 18.72 -11.95
CA LEU A 197 10.01 19.88 -11.19
C LEU A 197 10.58 19.48 -9.82
N ALA A 198 10.26 18.30 -9.33
CA ALA A 198 10.82 17.72 -8.11
C ALA A 198 12.11 16.94 -8.43
N GLN A 199 12.42 15.93 -7.65
CA GLN A 199 13.53 15.00 -7.96
C GLN A 199 12.98 13.72 -8.61
N PRO A 200 12.80 13.68 -9.95
CA PRO A 200 12.28 12.52 -10.64
C PRO A 200 13.27 11.35 -10.57
N GLY A 201 12.75 10.15 -10.33
CA GLY A 201 13.56 8.92 -10.36
C GLY A 201 14.02 8.55 -11.77
N PRO A 202 14.97 7.60 -11.89
CA PRO A 202 15.57 7.24 -13.18
C PRO A 202 14.56 6.70 -14.20
N GLU A 203 13.51 5.98 -13.76
CA GLU A 203 12.45 5.47 -14.63
C GLU A 203 11.62 6.61 -15.24
N LEU A 204 11.31 7.63 -14.43
CA LEU A 204 10.54 8.76 -14.89
C LEU A 204 11.35 9.66 -15.85
N LEU A 205 12.64 9.90 -15.57
CA LEU A 205 13.56 10.58 -16.47
C LEU A 205 13.69 9.84 -17.81
N TRP A 206 13.82 8.53 -17.76
CA TRP A 206 13.87 7.71 -18.97
C TRP A 206 12.58 7.81 -19.81
N LEU A 207 11.44 7.73 -19.15
CA LEU A 207 10.15 7.92 -19.84
C LEU A 207 10.04 9.32 -20.45
N ALA A 208 10.48 10.36 -19.74
CA ALA A 208 10.50 11.74 -20.24
C ALA A 208 11.38 11.86 -21.49
N ILE A 209 12.58 11.27 -21.51
CA ILE A 209 13.45 11.24 -22.69
C ILE A 209 12.72 10.60 -23.89
N GLN A 210 12.07 9.46 -23.68
CA GLN A 210 11.33 8.79 -24.76
C GLN A 210 10.16 9.62 -25.27
N ILE A 211 9.43 10.27 -24.38
CA ILE A 211 8.31 11.15 -24.74
C ILE A 211 8.81 12.34 -25.58
N GLU A 212 9.87 13.04 -25.12
CA GLU A 212 10.39 14.22 -25.84
C GLU A 212 11.01 13.83 -27.19
N ARG A 213 11.62 12.65 -27.28
CA ARG A 213 12.14 12.09 -28.55
C ARG A 213 11.01 11.90 -29.56
N VAL A 214 9.88 11.32 -29.14
CA VAL A 214 8.70 11.14 -30.03
C VAL A 214 8.08 12.47 -30.42
N LEU A 215 8.10 13.46 -29.55
CA LEU A 215 7.61 14.82 -29.81
C LEU A 215 8.59 15.69 -30.60
N GLY A 216 9.81 15.21 -30.87
CA GLY A 216 10.85 15.96 -31.62
C GLY A 216 11.48 17.11 -30.82
N ALA A 217 11.30 17.16 -29.50
CA ALA A 217 11.81 18.22 -28.62
C ALA A 217 13.25 17.95 -28.17
N LYS A 218 14.21 18.08 -29.09
CA LYS A 218 15.62 17.69 -28.88
C LYS A 218 16.30 18.32 -27.68
N ASP A 219 16.01 19.59 -27.38
CA ASP A 219 16.61 20.28 -26.24
C ASP A 219 16.12 19.72 -24.90
N ALA A 220 14.83 19.43 -24.80
CA ALA A 220 14.25 18.79 -23.61
C ALA A 220 14.76 17.35 -23.44
N GLU A 221 14.83 16.56 -24.53
CA GLU A 221 15.43 15.23 -24.54
C GLU A 221 16.87 15.26 -24.02
N ALA A 222 17.69 16.16 -24.54
CA ALA A 222 19.09 16.31 -24.12
C ALA A 222 19.22 16.73 -22.64
N SER A 223 18.34 17.63 -22.17
CA SER A 223 18.31 18.07 -20.78
C SER A 223 18.01 16.91 -19.83
N TYR A 224 16.96 16.12 -20.11
CA TYR A 224 16.62 14.95 -19.27
C TYR A 224 17.69 13.85 -19.35
N ALA A 225 18.33 13.67 -20.50
CA ALA A 225 19.44 12.75 -20.66
C ALA A 225 20.65 13.15 -19.81
N LEU A 226 20.94 14.46 -19.72
CA LEU A 226 22.00 14.96 -18.84
C LEU A 226 21.65 14.75 -17.37
N GLN A 227 20.41 15.05 -16.96
CA GLN A 227 19.94 14.81 -15.58
C GLN A 227 20.06 13.34 -15.21
N LEU A 228 19.62 12.42 -16.08
CA LEU A 228 19.69 10.98 -15.83
C LEU A 228 21.13 10.52 -15.61
N ARG A 229 22.06 10.96 -16.46
CA ARG A 229 23.49 10.60 -16.33
C ARG A 229 24.15 11.18 -15.09
N SER A 230 23.78 12.42 -14.70
CA SER A 230 24.40 13.10 -13.57
C SER A 230 23.84 12.63 -12.22
N MET A 231 22.54 12.39 -12.14
CA MET A 231 21.90 12.02 -10.88
C MET A 231 21.89 10.51 -10.62
N TYR A 232 21.85 9.71 -11.68
CA TYR A 232 21.68 8.24 -11.59
C TYR A 232 22.64 7.49 -12.54
N PRO A 233 23.99 7.73 -12.46
CA PRO A 233 24.95 7.18 -13.42
C PRO A 233 24.95 5.64 -13.49
N ASP A 234 24.68 4.98 -12.37
CA ASP A 234 24.71 3.51 -12.26
C ASP A 234 23.36 2.85 -12.57
N SER A 235 22.29 3.63 -12.84
CA SER A 235 20.98 3.08 -13.14
C SER A 235 20.98 2.30 -14.47
N GLU A 236 20.04 1.35 -14.59
CA GLU A 236 19.82 0.64 -15.85
C GLU A 236 19.41 1.60 -16.97
N GLN A 237 18.64 2.62 -16.64
CA GLN A 237 18.18 3.63 -17.58
C GLN A 237 19.34 4.46 -18.14
N ALA A 238 20.33 4.84 -17.32
CA ALA A 238 21.53 5.50 -17.80
C ALA A 238 22.36 4.62 -18.72
N LYS A 239 22.47 3.32 -18.42
CA LYS A 239 23.14 2.33 -19.29
C LYS A 239 22.41 2.15 -20.63
N LEU A 240 21.07 2.11 -20.64
CA LEU A 240 20.27 2.08 -21.86
C LEU A 240 20.53 3.30 -22.73
N LEU A 241 20.61 4.49 -22.13
CA LEU A 241 20.89 5.74 -22.82
C LEU A 241 22.30 5.75 -23.45
N GLN A 242 23.32 5.18 -22.77
CA GLN A 242 24.68 5.06 -23.30
C GLN A 242 24.75 4.13 -24.52
N ASN A 243 23.93 3.07 -24.53
CA ASN A 243 23.88 2.10 -25.61
C ASN A 243 23.04 2.54 -26.83
N GLY A 244 22.63 3.83 -26.88
CA GLY A 244 21.91 4.40 -28.02
C GLY A 244 20.47 3.94 -28.18
N LYS A 245 19.87 3.44 -27.08
CA LYS A 245 18.45 3.00 -27.07
C LYS A 245 17.51 4.15 -26.71
#